data_e19eeeb0b9489f80dad1f9e63d49ab28
#
_entry.id   e19eeeb0b9489f80dad1f9e63d49ab28
#
_cell.length_a   1.000
_cell.length_b   1.000
_cell.length_c   1.000
_cell.angle_alpha   90.00
_cell.angle_beta   90.00
_cell.angle_gamma   90.00
#
_symmetry.space_group_name_H-M   'P 1'
#
loop_
_entity.id
_entity.type
_entity.pdbx_description
1 polymer ?
#
loop_
_entity_poly.entity_id
_entity_poly.type
_entity_poly.pdbx_seq_one_letter_code
_entity_poly.pdbx_strand_id
1 'polypeptide(L)'
;MDVIDSPTARALRTLELLQTSPGITADRLSWELGVSERTARRYVGMLREAGIRVDSTRGKYGGYTVSRGLRVPPLVFSPSEALAIVMAVLDG
;
A
#
# COMPACT_ATOMS: atom_id res chain seq x y z
N MET A 1 0.95 -18.84 -12.95
CA MET A 1 1.57 -18.47 -11.69
C MET A 1 1.04 -17.13 -11.23
N ASP A 2 0.41 -17.13 -10.07
CA ASP A 2 -0.19 -15.90 -9.58
C ASP A 2 0.78 -15.11 -8.75
N VAL A 3 1.34 -14.09 -9.37
CA VAL A 3 2.20 -13.13 -8.68
C VAL A 3 1.43 -12.47 -7.54
N ILE A 4 0.10 -12.46 -7.63
CA ILE A 4 -0.79 -11.86 -6.64
C ILE A 4 -0.77 -12.59 -5.31
N ASP A 5 -0.33 -13.84 -5.28
CA ASP A 5 -0.29 -14.64 -4.04
C ASP A 5 0.93 -14.37 -3.16
N SER A 6 1.93 -13.69 -3.67
CA SER A 6 3.10 -13.40 -2.84
C SER A 6 2.83 -12.22 -1.91
N PRO A 7 3.39 -12.22 -0.68
CA PRO A 7 3.25 -11.07 0.21
C PRO A 7 3.71 -9.78 -0.42
N THR A 8 4.75 -9.85 -1.21
CA THR A 8 5.29 -8.69 -1.90
C THR A 8 4.29 -8.13 -2.90
N ALA A 9 3.71 -9.00 -3.73
CA ALA A 9 2.71 -8.57 -4.70
C ALA A 9 1.49 -7.96 -4.02
N ARG A 10 1.10 -8.49 -2.88
CA ARG A 10 -0.02 -7.93 -2.11
C ARG A 10 0.30 -6.58 -1.49
N ALA A 11 1.53 -6.41 -1.03
CA ALA A 11 1.97 -5.11 -0.53
C ALA A 11 1.93 -4.07 -1.64
N LEU A 12 2.35 -4.46 -2.83
CA LEU A 12 2.29 -3.60 -4.00
C LEU A 12 0.87 -3.23 -4.37
N ARG A 13 0.00 -4.22 -4.36
CA ARG A 13 -1.41 -4.00 -4.64
C ARG A 13 -2.02 -3.07 -3.59
N THR A 14 -1.60 -3.21 -2.34
CA THR A 14 -2.05 -2.33 -1.27
C THR A 14 -1.66 -0.89 -1.56
N LEU A 15 -0.43 -0.66 -1.95
CA LEU A 15 0.04 0.68 -2.31
C LEU A 15 -0.80 1.25 -3.45
N GLU A 16 -1.04 0.46 -4.47
CA GLU A 16 -1.86 0.88 -5.60
C GLU A 16 -3.26 1.28 -5.15
N LEU A 17 -3.88 0.47 -4.30
CA LEU A 17 -5.21 0.76 -3.77
C LEU A 17 -5.23 2.04 -2.94
N LEU A 18 -4.18 2.26 -2.15
CA LEU A 18 -4.08 3.49 -1.36
C LEU A 18 -3.95 4.72 -2.26
N GLN A 19 -3.30 4.57 -3.40
CA GLN A 19 -3.13 5.67 -4.34
C GLN A 19 -4.40 5.94 -5.15
N THR A 20 -5.10 4.89 -5.53
CA THR A 20 -6.29 5.02 -6.38
C THR A 20 -7.57 5.26 -5.58
N SER A 21 -7.56 4.89 -4.31
CA SER A 21 -8.74 5.06 -3.44
C SER A 21 -8.32 5.69 -2.12
N PRO A 22 -7.99 6.98 -2.12
CA PRO A 22 -7.60 7.66 -0.88
C PRO A 22 -8.68 7.53 0.19
N GLY A 23 -8.27 7.18 1.39
CA GLY A 23 -9.21 6.97 2.48
C GLY A 23 -9.82 5.58 2.52
N ILE A 24 -9.27 4.63 1.77
CA ILE A 24 -9.78 3.26 1.76
C ILE A 24 -9.70 2.65 3.15
N THR A 25 -10.76 1.98 3.58
CA THR A 25 -10.81 1.36 4.89
C THR A 25 -10.10 0.01 4.90
N ALA A 26 -9.73 -0.45 6.11
CA ALA A 26 -9.13 -1.78 6.24
C ALA A 26 -10.08 -2.87 5.74
N ASP A 27 -11.38 -2.68 5.98
CA ASP A 27 -12.39 -3.61 5.49
C ASP A 27 -12.37 -3.70 3.96
N ARG A 28 -12.38 -2.56 3.30
CA ARG A 28 -12.34 -2.51 1.84
C ARG A 28 -11.02 -3.07 1.30
N LEU A 29 -9.90 -2.75 1.97
CA LEU A 29 -8.62 -3.33 1.60
C LEU A 29 -8.64 -4.84 1.68
N SER A 30 -9.21 -5.38 2.75
CA SER A 30 -9.28 -6.83 2.93
C SER A 30 -10.07 -7.47 1.79
N TRP A 31 -11.13 -6.85 1.35
CA TRP A 31 -11.92 -7.33 0.23
C TRP A 31 -11.12 -7.32 -1.07
N GLU A 32 -10.51 -6.20 -1.36
CA GLU A 32 -9.75 -6.05 -2.60
C GLU A 32 -8.54 -6.97 -2.67
N LEU A 33 -7.93 -7.22 -1.52
CA LEU A 33 -6.74 -8.08 -1.45
C LEU A 33 -7.07 -9.55 -1.25
N GLY A 34 -8.31 -9.86 -0.89
CA GLY A 34 -8.70 -11.23 -0.61
C GLY A 34 -8.05 -11.77 0.66
N VAL A 35 -7.86 -10.92 1.66
CA VAL A 35 -7.24 -11.28 2.93
C VAL A 35 -8.09 -10.76 4.08
N SER A 36 -7.70 -11.11 5.31
CA SER A 36 -8.37 -10.57 6.49
C SER A 36 -8.01 -9.11 6.71
N GLU A 37 -8.82 -8.39 7.48
CA GLU A 37 -8.48 -7.01 7.84
C GLU A 37 -7.15 -6.93 8.56
N ARG A 38 -6.88 -7.89 9.42
CA ARG A 38 -5.62 -7.97 10.14
C ARG A 38 -4.44 -8.04 9.18
N THR A 39 -4.55 -8.87 8.16
CA THR A 39 -3.52 -9.01 7.16
C THR A 39 -3.40 -7.75 6.30
N ALA A 40 -4.52 -7.13 5.98
CA ALA A 40 -4.51 -5.86 5.24
C ALA A 40 -3.76 -4.79 6.02
N ARG A 41 -4.00 -4.68 7.34
CA ARG A 41 -3.28 -3.75 8.20
C ARG A 41 -1.79 -4.07 8.25
N ARG A 42 -1.45 -5.33 8.22
CA ARG A 42 -0.06 -5.76 8.18
C ARG A 42 0.65 -5.26 6.94
N TYR A 43 -0.03 -5.33 5.80
CA TYR A 43 0.55 -4.81 4.55
C TYR A 43 0.74 -3.30 4.60
N VAL A 44 -0.18 -2.58 5.22
CA VAL A 44 0.00 -1.14 5.44
C VAL A 44 1.25 -0.90 6.30
N GLY A 45 1.43 -1.72 7.34
CA GLY A 45 2.63 -1.65 8.18
C GLY A 45 3.90 -1.89 7.40
N MET A 46 3.87 -2.84 6.47
CA MET A 46 5.03 -3.11 5.62
C MET A 46 5.38 -1.92 4.74
N LEU A 47 4.38 -1.23 4.22
CA LEU A 47 4.62 -0.02 3.44
C LEU A 47 5.25 1.07 4.29
N ARG A 48 4.81 1.22 5.53
CA ARG A 48 5.39 2.19 6.45
C ARG A 48 6.84 1.86 6.78
N GLU A 49 7.14 0.59 6.95
CA GLU A 49 8.51 0.15 7.19
C GLU A 49 9.42 0.44 6.00
N ALA A 50 8.85 0.43 4.80
CA ALA A 50 9.57 0.76 3.59
C ALA A 50 9.76 2.26 3.40
N GLY A 51 9.28 3.08 4.33
CA GLY A 51 9.42 4.52 4.25
C GLY A 51 8.26 5.21 3.56
N ILE A 52 7.21 4.49 3.23
CA ILE A 52 6.03 5.07 2.62
C ILE A 52 5.13 5.62 3.73
N ARG A 53 4.80 6.89 3.61
CA ARG A 53 3.99 7.55 4.61
C ARG A 53 2.51 7.24 4.36
N VAL A 54 1.94 6.46 5.25
CA VAL A 54 0.52 6.13 5.19
C VAL A 54 -0.15 6.71 6.42
N ASP A 55 -1.06 7.64 6.19
CA ASP A 55 -1.84 8.24 7.26
C ASP A 55 -3.11 7.43 7.46
N SER A 56 -3.55 7.35 8.70
CA SER A 56 -4.81 6.71 9.02
C SER A 56 -5.70 7.69 9.75
N THR A 57 -6.99 7.66 9.42
CA THR A 57 -8.00 8.42 10.13
C THR A 57 -8.86 7.46 10.94
N ARG A 58 -9.20 7.87 12.16
CA ARG A 58 -10.07 7.08 13.02
C ARG A 58 -11.51 7.50 12.80
N GLY A 59 -12.43 6.62 13.16
CA GLY A 59 -13.84 6.91 13.13
C GLY A 59 -14.59 5.98 12.20
N LYS A 60 -15.87 6.23 12.08
CA LYS A 60 -16.79 5.40 11.32
C LYS A 60 -16.39 5.27 9.85
N TYR A 61 -15.80 6.31 9.32
CA TYR A 61 -15.33 6.33 7.93
C TYR A 61 -13.82 6.41 7.85
N GLY A 62 -13.14 5.94 8.90
CA GLY A 62 -11.69 5.95 8.96
C GLY A 62 -11.07 5.06 7.91
N GLY A 63 -9.97 5.50 7.35
CA GLY A 63 -9.26 4.75 6.33
C GLY A 63 -7.83 5.17 6.20
N TYR A 64 -7.17 4.67 5.18
CA TYR A 64 -5.75 4.91 4.93
C TYR A 64 -5.56 5.78 3.70
N THR A 65 -4.59 6.66 3.78
CA THR A 65 -4.24 7.55 2.67
C THR A 65 -2.73 7.65 2.58
N VAL A 66 -2.21 7.49 1.38
CA VAL A 66 -0.79 7.72 1.16
C VAL A 66 -0.57 9.22 1.16
N SER A 67 0.31 9.67 2.06
CA SER A 67 0.61 11.08 2.17
C SER A 67 1.37 11.56 0.95
N ARG A 68 0.85 12.63 0.33
CA ARG A 68 1.54 13.27 -0.78
C ARG A 68 2.70 14.14 -0.32
N GLY A 69 2.98 14.14 0.98
CA GLY A 69 4.11 14.86 1.52
C GLY A 69 5.45 14.34 1.05
N LEU A 70 5.47 13.12 0.53
CA LEU A 70 6.60 12.66 -0.23
C LEU A 70 6.50 13.24 -1.62
N ARG A 71 6.78 14.48 -1.73
CA ARG A 71 7.04 15.05 -3.03
C ARG A 71 8.38 14.58 -3.51
N VAL A 72 8.39 13.36 -3.86
CA VAL A 72 9.35 12.97 -4.83
C VAL A 72 8.93 13.72 -6.08
N PRO A 73 9.82 14.45 -6.71
CA PRO A 73 9.51 15.08 -7.99
C PRO A 73 8.82 14.04 -8.85
N PRO A 74 7.93 14.47 -9.76
CA PRO A 74 7.16 13.52 -10.54
C PRO A 74 8.11 12.57 -11.22
N LEU A 75 8.52 11.62 -10.46
CA LEU A 75 9.22 10.52 -11.02
C LEU A 75 8.16 9.88 -11.86
N VAL A 76 8.38 9.99 -13.12
CA VAL A 76 7.54 9.35 -14.11
C VAL A 76 7.79 7.87 -14.00
N PHE A 77 7.59 7.34 -12.80
CA PHE A 77 7.65 5.91 -12.63
C PHE A 77 6.26 5.37 -12.88
N SER A 78 6.19 4.37 -13.72
CA SER A 78 4.99 3.56 -13.79
C SER A 78 4.78 2.94 -12.41
N PRO A 79 3.57 2.56 -12.06
CA PRO A 79 3.34 1.86 -10.78
C PRO A 79 4.27 0.69 -10.60
N SER A 80 4.56 -0.05 -11.67
CA SER A 80 5.46 -1.20 -11.61
C SER A 80 6.87 -0.81 -11.23
N GLU A 81 7.35 0.33 -11.71
CA GLU A 81 8.69 0.79 -11.41
C GLU A 81 8.79 1.30 -9.98
N ALA A 82 7.78 2.03 -9.52
CA ALA A 82 7.72 2.48 -8.13
C ALA A 82 7.73 1.28 -7.20
N LEU A 83 7.02 0.22 -7.58
CA LEU A 83 6.97 -1.00 -6.82
C LEU A 83 8.31 -1.70 -6.77
N ALA A 84 9.02 -1.72 -7.88
CA ALA A 84 10.34 -2.33 -7.93
C ALA A 84 11.30 -1.63 -6.98
N ILE A 85 11.20 -0.31 -6.86
CA ILE A 85 12.03 0.47 -5.94
C ILE A 85 11.69 0.13 -4.48
N VAL A 86 10.42 0.06 -4.16
CA VAL A 86 9.98 -0.30 -2.82
C VAL A 86 10.46 -1.70 -2.46
N MET A 87 10.36 -2.62 -3.40
CA MET A 87 10.81 -3.99 -3.18
C MET A 87 12.31 -4.08 -3.00
N ALA A 88 13.06 -3.31 -3.75
CA ALA A 88 14.51 -3.26 -3.60
C ALA A 88 14.90 -2.79 -2.19
N VAL A 89 14.15 -1.84 -1.64
CA VAL A 89 14.37 -1.38 -0.28
C VAL A 89 14.01 -2.44 0.74
N LEU A 90 12.94 -3.20 0.49
CA LEU A 90 12.53 -4.28 1.39
C LEU A 90 13.50 -5.46 1.36
N ASP A 91 14.09 -5.71 0.22
CA ASP A 91 15.05 -6.81 0.05
C ASP A 91 16.47 -6.41 0.42
N GLY A 92 16.72 -5.14 0.45
CA GLY A 92 18.01 -4.62 0.83
C GLY A 92 18.21 -4.60 2.30
#